data_9bab882268ddfc648f8eb329e0574083
#
_entry.id   9bab882268ddfc648f8eb329e0574083
#
_cell.length_a   1.000
_cell.length_b   1.000
_cell.length_c   1.000
_cell.angle_alpha   90.00
_cell.angle_beta   90.00
_cell.angle_gamma   90.00
#
_symmetry.space_group_name_H-M   'P 1'
#
loop_
_entity.id
_entity.type
_entity.pdbx_description
1 polymer ?
#
loop_
_entity_poly.entity_id
_entity_poly.type
_entity_poly.pdbx_seq_one_letter_code
_entity_poly.pdbx_strand_id
1 'polypeptide(L)'
;MQEGLDDGPDFLSEEDRGPRAVNVDLQTDATLQVDISDALSERDKVKFTVHTKSSLPNFKQNEFSVVRQHEEFIWLHDSFVENEEYAGYIIPPAPPRPDFDASREKLQKLGEGEGSMTKEEFTKMKQELEAEYLAIFKKTVAMHEVFLCRVAAHPVLRKDLNFHVFLEYGQDLSVRGKNKKEKLEDFFKNVVKSADGVLVAGVKDVDDFFEHEKTFLLEYHTRVKDASAKSDRMIRSHKNAADDINRIASTLYTLGTQDGTELCKYGLIPGHTGGGQREGRGGKIEARVAADEDLKLADLLKYYLRESQAAKDLLYRRSRALVDYENANKALDKARAKNRDVLQAETSQQICCNKFDKISESAKQELIDFKTRRVSAFRKNLVELAELELKHAKGNLQLLQSCLGVLKGNT
;
A
#
# COMPACT_ATOMS: atom_id res chain seq x y z
N MET A 1 -52.24 -19.63 -2.12
CA MET A 1 -51.52 -18.50 -1.51
C MET A 1 -50.10 -18.93 -1.37
N GLN A 2 -49.24 -18.43 -2.24
CA GLN A 2 -47.81 -18.70 -2.26
C GLN A 2 -47.20 -17.60 -1.42
N GLU A 3 -46.83 -17.91 -0.18
CA GLU A 3 -45.99 -16.99 0.62
C GLU A 3 -44.55 -17.12 0.12
N GLY A 4 -44.05 -16.00 -0.42
CA GLY A 4 -42.68 -15.88 -0.83
C GLY A 4 -41.77 -15.99 0.40
N LEU A 5 -40.80 -16.87 0.29
CA LEU A 5 -39.62 -16.88 1.19
C LEU A 5 -38.91 -15.56 1.01
N ASP A 6 -38.99 -14.73 2.06
CA ASP A 6 -38.26 -13.49 2.21
C ASP A 6 -36.74 -13.80 2.09
N ASP A 7 -36.15 -13.34 1.02
CA ASP A 7 -34.68 -13.33 0.88
C ASP A 7 -34.14 -12.51 2.04
N GLY A 8 -33.62 -13.19 3.05
CA GLY A 8 -33.01 -12.55 4.20
C GLY A 8 -32.00 -11.51 3.74
N PRO A 9 -31.83 -10.42 4.49
CA PRO A 9 -31.06 -9.28 4.05
C PRO A 9 -29.68 -9.72 3.55
N ASP A 10 -29.37 -9.36 2.32
CA ASP A 10 -28.04 -9.55 1.74
C ASP A 10 -27.05 -8.74 2.59
N PHE A 11 -26.42 -9.42 3.57
CA PHE A 11 -25.45 -8.83 4.51
C PHE A 11 -24.20 -8.28 3.82
N LEU A 12 -24.21 -8.23 2.49
CA LEU A 12 -23.07 -7.97 1.63
C LEU A 12 -23.46 -6.95 0.55
N SER A 13 -24.14 -5.88 0.97
CA SER A 13 -24.49 -4.78 0.08
C SER A 13 -23.28 -4.19 -0.62
N GLU A 14 -23.43 -3.78 -1.87
CA GLU A 14 -22.39 -3.16 -2.69
C GLU A 14 -21.84 -1.85 -2.09
N GLU A 15 -22.56 -1.24 -1.14
CA GLU A 15 -22.13 -0.02 -0.43
C GLU A 15 -20.90 -0.19 0.45
N ASP A 16 -20.56 -1.41 0.87
CA ASP A 16 -19.32 -1.71 1.61
C ASP A 16 -18.07 -1.74 0.72
N ARG A 17 -18.21 -1.55 -0.58
CA ARG A 17 -17.12 -1.48 -1.55
C ARG A 17 -16.62 -0.04 -1.76
N GLY A 18 -16.30 0.65 -0.66
CA GLY A 18 -15.65 1.95 -0.75
C GLY A 18 -14.34 1.88 -1.53
N PRO A 19 -13.98 2.92 -2.33
CA PRO A 19 -12.86 2.88 -3.29
C PRO A 19 -11.46 2.83 -2.67
N ARG A 20 -11.32 2.71 -1.35
CA ARG A 20 -10.03 2.77 -0.65
C ARG A 20 -9.48 1.39 -0.35
N ALA A 21 -8.58 0.91 -1.22
CA ALA A 21 -7.85 -0.35 -1.01
C ALA A 21 -6.79 -0.28 0.11
N VAL A 22 -6.30 0.91 0.49
CA VAL A 22 -5.36 1.10 1.61
C VAL A 22 -5.99 2.00 2.65
N ASN A 23 -6.27 1.46 3.82
CA ASN A 23 -6.87 2.20 4.93
C ASN A 23 -5.78 2.81 5.82
N VAL A 24 -5.11 3.83 5.30
CA VAL A 24 -4.19 4.69 6.05
C VAL A 24 -4.97 5.89 6.53
N ASP A 25 -4.81 6.25 7.81
CA ASP A 25 -5.44 7.45 8.36
C ASP A 25 -4.77 8.68 7.78
N LEU A 26 -5.44 9.31 6.81
CA LEU A 26 -5.01 10.53 6.14
C LEU A 26 -5.73 11.70 6.79
N GLN A 27 -4.97 12.63 7.36
CA GLN A 27 -5.54 13.91 7.79
C GLN A 27 -6.00 14.66 6.54
N THR A 28 -7.31 14.84 6.41
CA THR A 28 -7.90 15.63 5.31
C THR A 28 -7.89 17.10 5.69
N ASP A 29 -7.07 17.89 4.99
CA ASP A 29 -7.12 19.35 5.04
C ASP A 29 -8.06 19.84 3.91
N ALA A 30 -9.10 20.58 4.29
CA ALA A 30 -10.08 21.10 3.34
C ALA A 30 -9.48 22.11 2.33
N THR A 31 -8.28 22.65 2.58
CA THR A 31 -7.64 23.63 1.69
C THR A 31 -6.97 23.01 0.47
N LEU A 32 -6.58 21.74 0.55
CA LEU A 32 -6.01 20.98 -0.56
C LEU A 32 -6.42 19.51 -0.45
N GLN A 33 -7.27 19.07 -1.35
CA GLN A 33 -7.72 17.70 -1.48
C GLN A 33 -7.26 17.14 -2.81
N VAL A 34 -6.68 15.97 -2.80
CA VAL A 34 -6.18 15.27 -3.99
C VAL A 34 -6.67 13.84 -3.94
N ASP A 35 -7.28 13.38 -5.01
CA ASP A 35 -7.72 12.00 -5.19
C ASP A 35 -7.43 11.50 -6.61
N ILE A 36 -7.60 10.22 -6.84
CA ILE A 36 -7.56 9.63 -8.18
C ILE A 36 -8.98 9.23 -8.54
N SER A 37 -9.64 10.09 -9.33
CA SER A 37 -11.04 9.94 -9.71
C SER A 37 -11.26 8.82 -10.73
N ASP A 38 -10.26 8.53 -11.56
CA ASP A 38 -10.33 7.50 -12.60
C ASP A 38 -8.92 6.97 -12.92
N ALA A 39 -8.85 5.76 -13.46
CA ALA A 39 -7.61 5.20 -13.95
C ALA A 39 -7.85 4.26 -15.14
N LEU A 40 -6.98 4.33 -16.13
CA LEU A 40 -7.06 3.52 -17.34
C LEU A 40 -5.80 2.70 -17.52
N SER A 41 -5.96 1.39 -17.70
CA SER A 41 -4.85 0.50 -18.06
C SER A 41 -4.77 0.36 -19.58
N GLU A 42 -3.68 0.84 -20.17
CA GLU A 42 -3.40 0.72 -21.59
C GLU A 42 -2.13 -0.13 -21.79
N ARG A 43 -2.28 -1.34 -22.30
CA ARG A 43 -1.17 -2.29 -22.51
C ARG A 43 -0.28 -2.44 -21.26
N ASP A 44 0.89 -1.77 -21.25
CA ASP A 44 1.88 -1.84 -20.17
C ASP A 44 1.89 -0.61 -19.26
N LYS A 45 0.98 0.33 -19.47
CA LYS A 45 0.92 1.59 -18.74
C LYS A 45 -0.41 1.78 -18.08
N VAL A 46 -0.38 2.37 -16.90
CA VAL A 46 -1.57 2.85 -16.22
C VAL A 46 -1.54 4.38 -16.23
N LYS A 47 -2.62 4.97 -16.67
CA LYS A 47 -2.87 6.41 -16.61
C LYS A 47 -3.83 6.68 -15.46
N PHE A 48 -3.47 7.60 -14.60
CA PHE A 48 -4.24 8.01 -13.44
C PHE A 48 -4.79 9.42 -13.66
N THR A 49 -6.09 9.60 -13.54
CA THR A 49 -6.71 10.93 -13.52
C THR A 49 -6.64 11.47 -12.10
N VAL A 50 -5.66 12.33 -11.87
CA VAL A 50 -5.46 13.01 -10.58
C VAL A 50 -6.40 14.21 -10.54
N HIS A 51 -7.33 14.18 -9.60
CA HIS A 51 -8.29 15.25 -9.35
C HIS A 51 -7.86 16.06 -8.14
N THR A 52 -7.90 17.37 -8.26
CA THR A 52 -7.48 18.31 -7.22
C THR A 52 -8.59 19.33 -6.94
N LYS A 53 -8.92 19.46 -5.65
CA LYS A 53 -9.73 20.54 -5.11
C LYS A 53 -8.89 21.41 -4.18
N SER A 54 -8.81 22.72 -4.41
CA SER A 54 -8.01 23.61 -3.59
C SER A 54 -8.63 25.00 -3.45
N SER A 55 -8.56 25.53 -2.24
CA SER A 55 -8.84 26.94 -1.94
C SER A 55 -7.56 27.80 -1.86
N LEU A 56 -6.40 27.21 -2.12
CA LEU A 56 -5.11 27.92 -2.07
C LEU A 56 -4.97 28.85 -3.27
N PRO A 57 -4.45 30.08 -3.07
CA PRO A 57 -4.41 31.12 -4.12
C PRO A 57 -3.35 30.86 -5.21
N ASN A 58 -2.49 29.88 -5.02
CA ASN A 58 -1.40 29.52 -5.94
C ASN A 58 -1.83 28.57 -7.08
N PHE A 59 -3.07 28.10 -7.07
CA PHE A 59 -3.67 27.35 -8.20
C PHE A 59 -4.55 28.27 -9.05
N LYS A 60 -4.57 28.03 -10.37
CA LYS A 60 -5.35 28.84 -11.33
C LYS A 60 -6.86 28.61 -11.19
N GLN A 61 -7.26 27.42 -10.75
CA GLN A 61 -8.65 27.02 -10.58
C GLN A 61 -8.81 26.30 -9.23
N ASN A 62 -10.03 26.35 -8.68
CA ASN A 62 -10.33 25.69 -7.41
C ASN A 62 -10.55 24.17 -7.56
N GLU A 63 -10.85 23.70 -8.77
CA GLU A 63 -11.09 22.30 -9.08
C GLU A 63 -10.63 21.99 -10.51
N PHE A 64 -9.79 20.98 -10.65
CA PHE A 64 -9.19 20.59 -11.93
C PHE A 64 -8.66 19.14 -11.87
N SER A 65 -8.38 18.59 -13.05
CA SER A 65 -7.83 17.24 -13.17
C SER A 65 -6.72 17.20 -14.22
N VAL A 66 -5.74 16.34 -13.98
CA VAL A 66 -4.64 16.05 -14.90
C VAL A 66 -4.43 14.53 -15.01
N VAL A 67 -3.89 14.10 -16.13
CA VAL A 67 -3.53 12.68 -16.32
C VAL A 67 -2.05 12.48 -16.03
N ARG A 68 -1.72 11.48 -15.20
CA ARG A 68 -0.33 11.12 -14.82
C ARG A 68 -0.06 9.64 -14.99
N GLN A 69 1.17 9.30 -15.38
CA GLN A 69 1.68 7.93 -15.47
C GLN A 69 2.53 7.61 -14.23
N HIS A 70 2.77 6.33 -13.98
CA HIS A 70 3.57 5.88 -12.84
C HIS A 70 4.94 6.56 -12.74
N GLU A 71 5.63 6.74 -13.87
CA GLU A 71 6.95 7.35 -13.94
C GLU A 71 6.96 8.80 -13.45
N GLU A 72 5.84 9.53 -13.60
CA GLU A 72 5.70 10.89 -13.11
C GLU A 72 5.55 10.94 -11.58
N PHE A 73 4.92 9.93 -10.97
CA PHE A 73 4.90 9.78 -9.51
C PHE A 73 6.29 9.48 -8.95
N ILE A 74 7.09 8.66 -9.64
CA ILE A 74 8.47 8.38 -9.25
C ILE A 74 9.32 9.64 -9.38
N TRP A 75 9.18 10.39 -10.46
CA TRP A 75 9.84 11.68 -10.64
C TRP A 75 9.53 12.65 -9.49
N LEU A 76 8.25 12.77 -9.11
CA LEU A 76 7.85 13.62 -8.00
C LEU A 76 8.49 13.17 -6.67
N HIS A 77 8.45 11.88 -6.37
CA HIS A 77 9.09 11.32 -5.19
C HIS A 77 10.60 11.62 -5.18
N ASP A 78 11.28 11.35 -6.28
CA ASP A 78 12.73 11.54 -6.40
C ASP A 78 13.10 13.02 -6.27
N SER A 79 12.26 13.95 -6.77
CA SER A 79 12.47 15.39 -6.60
C SER A 79 12.48 15.82 -5.12
N PHE A 80 11.64 15.19 -4.28
CA PHE A 80 11.69 15.42 -2.82
C PHE A 80 12.93 14.83 -2.19
N VAL A 81 13.32 13.62 -2.59
CA VAL A 81 14.50 12.93 -2.02
C VAL A 81 15.80 13.66 -2.35
N GLU A 82 15.90 14.23 -3.55
CA GLU A 82 17.08 14.93 -4.03
C GLU A 82 17.19 16.37 -3.49
N ASN A 83 16.10 16.95 -3.01
CA ASN A 83 16.09 18.30 -2.47
C ASN A 83 16.64 18.33 -1.04
N GLU A 84 17.79 18.97 -0.85
CA GLU A 84 18.44 19.10 0.46
C GLU A 84 17.60 19.84 1.51
N GLU A 85 16.66 20.69 1.09
CA GLU A 85 15.75 21.39 2.00
C GLU A 85 14.82 20.42 2.73
N TYR A 86 14.55 19.24 2.12
CA TYR A 86 13.69 18.21 2.68
C TYR A 86 14.47 17.10 3.42
N ALA A 87 15.77 17.27 3.64
CA ALA A 87 16.61 16.28 4.31
C ALA A 87 16.13 15.93 5.73
N GLY A 88 15.45 16.85 6.41
CA GLY A 88 14.90 16.69 7.76
C GLY A 88 13.47 16.11 7.82
N TYR A 89 12.89 15.67 6.71
CA TYR A 89 11.52 15.18 6.66
C TYR A 89 11.45 13.72 6.19
N ILE A 90 10.41 13.01 6.62
CA ILE A 90 10.08 11.68 6.10
C ILE A 90 9.39 11.87 4.75
N ILE A 91 10.06 11.53 3.67
CA ILE A 91 9.46 11.56 2.34
C ILE A 91 8.50 10.37 2.23
N PRO A 92 7.21 10.59 1.93
CA PRO A 92 6.26 9.50 1.73
C PRO A 92 6.79 8.48 0.72
N PRO A 93 6.69 7.18 0.99
CA PRO A 93 7.24 6.16 0.10
C PRO A 93 6.59 6.22 -1.28
N ALA A 94 7.39 6.14 -2.33
CA ALA A 94 6.91 6.10 -3.70
C ALA A 94 5.89 4.95 -3.89
N PRO A 95 4.84 5.13 -4.71
CA PRO A 95 3.93 4.04 -5.01
C PRO A 95 4.67 2.89 -5.71
N PRO A 96 4.30 1.63 -5.45
CA PRO A 96 4.92 0.49 -6.10
C PRO A 96 4.62 0.49 -7.60
N ARG A 97 5.54 -0.03 -8.39
CA ARG A 97 5.31 -0.21 -9.83
C ARG A 97 4.10 -1.13 -10.03
N PRO A 98 3.18 -0.76 -10.94
CA PRO A 98 2.10 -1.64 -11.34
C PRO A 98 2.66 -2.95 -11.90
N ASP A 99 2.24 -4.09 -11.34
CA ASP A 99 2.67 -5.42 -11.79
C ASP A 99 1.44 -6.25 -12.18
N PHE A 100 1.23 -6.37 -13.47
CA PHE A 100 0.15 -7.15 -14.08
C PHE A 100 0.66 -8.37 -14.84
N ASP A 101 1.96 -8.66 -14.81
CA ASP A 101 2.59 -9.66 -15.66
C ASP A 101 2.03 -11.05 -15.35
N ALA A 102 1.91 -11.44 -14.09
CA ALA A 102 1.33 -12.72 -13.69
C ALA A 102 -0.11 -12.91 -14.16
N SER A 103 -0.94 -11.87 -14.07
CA SER A 103 -2.35 -11.93 -14.53
C SER A 103 -2.44 -12.00 -16.05
N ARG A 104 -1.56 -11.31 -16.77
CA ARG A 104 -1.48 -11.38 -18.24
C ARG A 104 -1.04 -12.75 -18.73
N GLU A 105 -0.01 -13.34 -18.11
CA GLU A 105 0.44 -14.70 -18.44
C GLU A 105 -0.67 -15.73 -18.23
N LYS A 106 -1.44 -15.63 -17.15
CA LYS A 106 -2.58 -16.51 -16.89
C LYS A 106 -3.67 -16.34 -17.96
N LEU A 107 -4.00 -15.10 -18.32
CA LEU A 107 -4.99 -14.81 -19.38
C LEU A 107 -4.53 -15.33 -20.75
N GLN A 108 -3.26 -15.18 -21.08
CA GLN A 108 -2.69 -15.71 -22.31
C GLN A 108 -2.75 -17.23 -22.35
N LYS A 109 -2.31 -17.91 -21.28
CA LYS A 109 -2.40 -19.38 -21.15
C LYS A 109 -3.84 -19.89 -21.24
N LEU A 110 -4.79 -19.16 -20.68
CA LEU A 110 -6.20 -19.49 -20.79
C LEU A 110 -6.66 -19.40 -22.26
N GLY A 111 -6.27 -18.35 -23.00
CA GLY A 111 -6.59 -18.20 -24.43
C GLY A 111 -5.99 -19.32 -25.26
N GLU A 112 -4.76 -19.75 -24.98
CA GLU A 112 -4.10 -20.88 -25.66
C GLU A 112 -4.79 -22.23 -25.37
N GLY A 113 -5.42 -22.38 -24.19
CA GLY A 113 -6.14 -23.58 -23.75
C GLY A 113 -7.63 -23.62 -24.13
N GLU A 114 -8.15 -22.62 -24.83
CA GLU A 114 -9.59 -22.49 -25.15
C GLU A 114 -10.17 -23.73 -25.86
N GLY A 115 -9.39 -24.35 -26.75
CA GLY A 115 -9.81 -25.54 -27.50
C GLY A 115 -9.86 -26.84 -26.69
N SER A 116 -9.32 -26.86 -25.46
CA SER A 116 -9.24 -28.06 -24.60
C SER A 116 -10.25 -28.04 -23.42
N MET A 117 -11.02 -26.97 -23.30
CA MET A 117 -11.99 -26.75 -22.20
C MET A 117 -13.40 -26.63 -22.72
N THR A 118 -14.37 -26.87 -21.85
CA THR A 118 -15.78 -26.52 -22.14
C THR A 118 -15.95 -25.00 -22.12
N LYS A 119 -16.94 -24.50 -22.88
CA LYS A 119 -17.24 -23.05 -22.90
C LYS A 119 -17.56 -22.50 -21.50
N GLU A 120 -18.18 -23.31 -20.65
CA GLU A 120 -18.53 -22.93 -19.28
C GLU A 120 -17.29 -22.81 -18.40
N GLU A 121 -16.36 -23.77 -18.48
CA GLU A 121 -15.09 -23.74 -17.76
C GLU A 121 -14.23 -22.55 -18.19
N PHE A 122 -14.12 -22.32 -19.49
CA PHE A 122 -13.40 -21.19 -20.05
C PHE A 122 -13.97 -19.85 -19.55
N THR A 123 -15.29 -19.68 -19.61
CA THR A 123 -15.96 -18.45 -19.15
C THR A 123 -15.74 -18.21 -17.66
N LYS A 124 -15.83 -19.27 -16.84
CA LYS A 124 -15.58 -19.18 -15.40
C LYS A 124 -14.14 -18.76 -15.09
N MET A 125 -13.16 -19.43 -15.68
CA MET A 125 -11.74 -19.10 -15.48
C MET A 125 -11.40 -17.69 -15.95
N LYS A 126 -12.01 -17.25 -17.06
CA LYS A 126 -11.86 -15.89 -17.56
C LYS A 126 -12.39 -14.86 -16.55
N GLN A 127 -13.58 -15.08 -16.00
CA GLN A 127 -14.17 -14.19 -14.98
C GLN A 127 -13.32 -14.13 -13.70
N GLU A 128 -12.78 -15.27 -13.25
CA GLU A 128 -11.89 -15.33 -12.08
C GLU A 128 -10.61 -14.52 -12.32
N LEU A 129 -9.99 -14.65 -13.50
CA LEU A 129 -8.79 -13.88 -13.86
C LEU A 129 -9.06 -12.40 -14.04
N GLU A 130 -10.21 -12.03 -14.60
CA GLU A 130 -10.63 -10.62 -14.72
C GLU A 130 -10.87 -10.01 -13.33
N ALA A 131 -11.45 -10.74 -12.39
CA ALA A 131 -11.63 -10.30 -11.01
C ALA A 131 -10.29 -10.14 -10.28
N GLU A 132 -9.33 -11.07 -10.48
CA GLU A 132 -7.97 -10.97 -9.93
C GLU A 132 -7.25 -9.72 -10.49
N TYR A 133 -7.31 -9.52 -11.80
CA TYR A 133 -6.74 -8.33 -12.46
C TYR A 133 -7.34 -7.03 -11.89
N LEU A 134 -8.66 -6.97 -11.76
CA LEU A 134 -9.35 -5.80 -11.23
C LEU A 134 -8.95 -5.51 -9.77
N ALA A 135 -8.75 -6.53 -8.95
CA ALA A 135 -8.29 -6.37 -7.57
C ALA A 135 -6.88 -5.77 -7.52
N ILE A 136 -5.95 -6.25 -8.34
CA ILE A 136 -4.59 -5.70 -8.46
C ILE A 136 -4.65 -4.26 -8.96
N PHE A 137 -5.48 -3.98 -9.95
CA PHE A 137 -5.67 -2.65 -10.50
C PHE A 137 -6.17 -1.65 -9.44
N LYS A 138 -7.19 -2.00 -8.67
CA LYS A 138 -7.72 -1.17 -7.58
C LYS A 138 -6.67 -0.90 -6.50
N LYS A 139 -5.88 -1.90 -6.12
CA LYS A 139 -4.76 -1.71 -5.18
C LYS A 139 -3.69 -0.77 -5.73
N THR A 140 -3.36 -0.90 -7.01
CA THR A 140 -2.41 -0.01 -7.69
C THR A 140 -2.88 1.44 -7.63
N VAL A 141 -4.14 1.70 -7.98
CA VAL A 141 -4.74 3.05 -7.91
C VAL A 141 -4.67 3.60 -6.49
N ALA A 142 -5.10 2.83 -5.51
CA ALA A 142 -5.11 3.25 -4.11
C ALA A 142 -3.72 3.58 -3.56
N MET A 143 -2.68 2.82 -3.95
CA MET A 143 -1.30 3.10 -3.53
C MET A 143 -0.76 4.42 -4.10
N HIS A 144 -1.14 4.76 -5.33
CA HIS A 144 -0.79 6.05 -5.95
C HIS A 144 -1.55 7.20 -5.27
N GLU A 145 -2.82 7.02 -4.97
CA GLU A 145 -3.63 8.01 -4.25
C GLU A 145 -3.08 8.27 -2.84
N VAL A 146 -2.73 7.23 -2.08
CA VAL A 146 -2.14 7.37 -0.74
C VAL A 146 -0.86 8.21 -0.77
N PHE A 147 0.01 8.00 -1.75
CA PHE A 147 1.21 8.83 -1.91
C PHE A 147 0.85 10.32 -2.05
N LEU A 148 -0.06 10.66 -2.96
CA LEU A 148 -0.47 12.05 -3.17
C LEU A 148 -1.15 12.65 -1.94
N CYS A 149 -2.05 11.91 -1.30
CA CYS A 149 -2.72 12.36 -0.08
C CYS A 149 -1.72 12.61 1.05
N ARG A 150 -0.70 11.75 1.19
CA ARG A 150 0.36 11.95 2.18
C ARG A 150 1.19 13.20 1.91
N VAL A 151 1.55 13.46 0.65
CA VAL A 151 2.24 14.71 0.25
C VAL A 151 1.35 15.93 0.48
N ALA A 152 0.07 15.86 0.08
CA ALA A 152 -0.89 16.96 0.26
C ALA A 152 -1.16 17.28 1.73
N ALA A 153 -1.14 16.28 2.62
CA ALA A 153 -1.31 16.45 4.06
C ALA A 153 -0.04 16.95 4.78
N HIS A 154 1.13 16.85 4.14
CA HIS A 154 2.38 17.24 4.77
C HIS A 154 2.58 18.76 4.76
N PRO A 155 2.79 19.44 5.90
CA PRO A 155 2.78 20.90 5.98
C PRO A 155 3.85 21.60 5.15
N VAL A 156 4.95 20.91 4.85
CA VAL A 156 6.09 21.43 4.08
C VAL A 156 6.04 20.94 2.64
N LEU A 157 5.94 19.63 2.39
CA LEU A 157 5.98 19.05 1.04
C LEU A 157 4.82 19.52 0.15
N ARG A 158 3.64 19.80 0.74
CA ARG A 158 2.48 20.34 0.00
C ARG A 158 2.75 21.67 -0.69
N LYS A 159 3.77 22.41 -0.27
CA LYS A 159 4.15 23.74 -0.80
C LYS A 159 5.22 23.65 -1.89
N ASP A 160 5.70 22.45 -2.18
CA ASP A 160 6.75 22.22 -3.17
C ASP A 160 6.28 22.62 -4.59
N LEU A 161 7.16 23.26 -5.33
CA LEU A 161 6.85 23.70 -6.69
C LEU A 161 6.63 22.52 -7.65
N ASN A 162 7.43 21.45 -7.54
CA ASN A 162 7.27 20.26 -8.38
C ASN A 162 5.95 19.56 -8.09
N PHE A 163 5.49 19.57 -6.83
CA PHE A 163 4.17 19.05 -6.49
C PHE A 163 3.04 19.88 -7.14
N HIS A 164 3.14 21.20 -7.13
CA HIS A 164 2.17 22.06 -7.81
C HIS A 164 2.19 21.83 -9.33
N VAL A 165 3.36 21.71 -9.94
CA VAL A 165 3.49 21.35 -11.36
C VAL A 165 2.87 19.98 -11.63
N PHE A 166 3.12 19.00 -10.79
CA PHE A 166 2.53 17.67 -10.90
C PHE A 166 1.00 17.72 -10.85
N LEU A 167 0.40 18.54 -10.00
CA LEU A 167 -1.05 18.64 -9.85
C LEU A 167 -1.72 19.44 -10.99
N GLU A 168 -1.12 20.53 -11.48
CA GLU A 168 -1.79 21.51 -12.35
C GLU A 168 -1.35 21.49 -13.81
N TYR A 169 -0.11 21.07 -14.13
CA TYR A 169 0.36 21.09 -15.51
C TYR A 169 -0.39 20.09 -16.38
N GLY A 170 -1.16 20.61 -17.37
CA GLY A 170 -2.14 19.82 -18.11
C GLY A 170 -1.56 18.86 -19.17
N GLN A 171 -0.24 18.91 -19.44
CA GLN A 171 0.42 18.03 -20.38
C GLN A 171 1.27 16.98 -19.66
N ASP A 172 1.71 15.97 -20.40
CA ASP A 172 2.72 15.01 -19.94
C ASP A 172 3.99 15.76 -19.51
N LEU A 173 4.52 15.40 -18.35
CA LEU A 173 5.74 16.02 -17.80
C LEU A 173 7.00 15.60 -18.58
N SER A 174 6.86 14.74 -19.59
CA SER A 174 7.93 14.23 -20.45
C SER A 174 9.07 13.58 -19.67
N VAL A 175 8.78 13.03 -18.50
CA VAL A 175 9.75 12.29 -17.69
C VAL A 175 10.00 10.93 -18.31
N ARG A 176 11.25 10.62 -18.53
CA ARG A 176 11.64 9.28 -18.98
C ARG A 176 11.98 8.40 -17.79
N GLY A 177 11.58 7.14 -17.87
CA GLY A 177 12.05 6.14 -16.91
C GLY A 177 13.57 6.01 -16.93
N LYS A 178 14.18 5.78 -15.74
CA LYS A 178 15.64 5.58 -15.61
C LYS A 178 16.12 4.45 -16.52
N ASN A 179 17.10 4.72 -17.36
CA ASN A 179 17.70 3.74 -18.23
C ASN A 179 18.62 2.76 -17.45
N LYS A 180 19.15 1.72 -18.11
CA LYS A 180 19.99 0.72 -17.45
C LYS A 180 21.23 1.32 -16.79
N LYS A 181 21.80 2.39 -17.37
CA LYS A 181 22.98 3.07 -16.82
C LYS A 181 22.63 3.84 -15.55
N GLU A 182 21.52 4.58 -15.54
CA GLU A 182 21.03 5.32 -14.36
C GLU A 182 20.65 4.35 -13.22
N LYS A 183 20.04 3.19 -13.55
CA LYS A 183 19.77 2.13 -12.56
C LYS A 183 21.06 1.54 -11.97
N LEU A 184 22.10 1.43 -12.78
CA LEU A 184 23.41 0.97 -12.32
C LEU A 184 24.08 2.02 -11.43
N GLU A 185 23.99 3.30 -11.78
CA GLU A 185 24.47 4.41 -10.96
C GLU A 185 23.73 4.47 -9.60
N ASP A 186 22.42 4.27 -9.61
CA ASP A 186 21.63 4.16 -8.37
C ASP A 186 22.01 2.94 -7.54
N PHE A 187 22.32 1.81 -8.18
CA PHE A 187 22.86 0.63 -7.50
C PHE A 187 24.20 0.94 -6.85
N PHE A 188 25.14 1.59 -7.55
CA PHE A 188 26.41 2.01 -6.98
C PHE A 188 26.25 3.05 -5.86
N LYS A 189 25.34 4.02 -6.00
CA LYS A 189 24.98 4.94 -4.91
C LYS A 189 24.46 4.21 -3.68
N ASN A 190 23.65 3.16 -3.85
CA ASN A 190 23.17 2.34 -2.76
C ASN A 190 24.29 1.48 -2.13
N VAL A 191 25.24 0.99 -2.91
CA VAL A 191 26.43 0.29 -2.40
C VAL A 191 27.32 1.25 -1.61
N VAL A 192 27.54 2.47 -2.10
CA VAL A 192 28.25 3.52 -1.38
C VAL A 192 27.50 3.90 -0.10
N LYS A 193 26.17 4.05 -0.14
CA LYS A 193 25.34 4.23 1.07
C LYS A 193 25.52 3.08 2.07
N SER A 194 25.67 1.84 1.61
CA SER A 194 25.92 0.69 2.49
C SER A 194 27.31 0.75 3.14
N ALA A 195 28.34 1.18 2.39
CA ALA A 195 29.69 1.39 2.92
C ALA A 195 29.75 2.60 3.87
N ASP A 196 29.14 3.73 3.50
CA ASP A 196 28.97 4.90 4.36
C ASP A 196 28.10 4.57 5.58
N GLY A 197 27.13 3.69 5.45
CA GLY A 197 26.29 3.20 6.53
C GLY A 197 27.08 2.51 7.64
N VAL A 198 28.17 1.81 7.30
CA VAL A 198 29.08 1.21 8.28
C VAL A 198 29.89 2.29 9.00
N LEU A 199 30.35 3.32 8.28
CA LEU A 199 31.07 4.46 8.86
C LEU A 199 30.15 5.31 9.76
N VAL A 200 28.91 5.56 9.31
CA VAL A 200 27.90 6.33 10.06
C VAL A 200 27.35 5.54 11.25
N ALA A 201 27.26 4.20 11.15
CA ALA A 201 26.81 3.35 12.25
C ALA A 201 27.76 3.34 13.46
N GLY A 202 29.03 3.66 13.25
CA GLY A 202 30.06 3.75 14.32
C GLY A 202 30.06 5.06 15.09
N VAL A 203 29.36 6.09 14.61
CA VAL A 203 29.26 7.39 15.31
C VAL A 203 28.12 7.32 16.32
N LYS A 204 28.46 7.46 17.61
CA LYS A 204 27.47 7.59 18.68
C LYS A 204 26.78 8.96 18.55
N ASP A 205 25.46 8.96 18.54
CA ASP A 205 24.71 10.21 18.47
C ASP A 205 24.91 11.03 19.76
N VAL A 206 24.87 12.35 19.62
CA VAL A 206 24.95 13.28 20.75
C VAL A 206 23.62 13.47 21.46
N ASP A 207 22.51 13.03 20.85
CA ASP A 207 21.15 13.13 21.38
C ASP A 207 20.56 11.72 21.59
N ASP A 208 20.29 11.39 22.87
CA ASP A 208 19.74 10.08 23.27
C ASP A 208 18.39 9.78 22.61
N PHE A 209 17.60 10.79 22.24
CA PHE A 209 16.35 10.60 21.51
C PHE A 209 16.60 9.90 20.17
N PHE A 210 17.58 10.37 19.39
CA PHE A 210 17.87 9.79 18.06
C PHE A 210 18.54 8.41 18.15
N GLU A 211 19.37 8.16 19.17
CA GLU A 211 19.91 6.81 19.41
C GLU A 211 18.79 5.82 19.74
N HIS A 212 17.85 6.24 20.57
CA HIS A 212 16.67 5.42 20.90
C HIS A 212 15.80 5.17 19.66
N GLU A 213 15.47 6.22 18.90
CA GLU A 213 14.65 6.09 17.68
C GLU A 213 15.32 5.25 16.60
N LYS A 214 16.64 5.35 16.44
CA LYS A 214 17.43 4.51 15.52
C LYS A 214 17.30 3.02 15.89
N THR A 215 17.53 2.68 17.15
CA THR A 215 17.42 1.30 17.63
C THR A 215 15.98 0.79 17.46
N PHE A 216 15.01 1.58 17.86
CA PHE A 216 13.59 1.27 17.71
C PHE A 216 13.19 1.02 16.26
N LEU A 217 13.57 1.90 15.31
CA LEU A 217 13.19 1.78 13.90
C LEU A 217 13.83 0.59 13.21
N LEU A 218 15.05 0.20 13.57
CA LEU A 218 15.69 -1.00 13.07
C LEU A 218 14.90 -2.27 13.48
N GLU A 219 14.56 -2.36 14.75
CA GLU A 219 13.76 -3.47 15.27
C GLU A 219 12.35 -3.47 14.69
N TYR A 220 11.68 -2.32 14.71
CA TYR A 220 10.32 -2.15 14.16
C TYR A 220 10.26 -2.56 12.68
N HIS A 221 11.16 -2.07 11.86
CA HIS A 221 11.23 -2.41 10.43
C HIS A 221 11.36 -3.93 10.22
N THR A 222 12.24 -4.58 10.98
CA THR A 222 12.45 -6.02 10.91
C THR A 222 11.20 -6.79 11.30
N ARG A 223 10.53 -6.39 12.39
CA ARG A 223 9.30 -7.03 12.87
C ARG A 223 8.13 -6.83 11.90
N VAL A 224 7.98 -5.64 11.34
CA VAL A 224 6.92 -5.37 10.34
C VAL A 224 7.17 -6.16 9.06
N LYS A 225 8.43 -6.30 8.63
CA LYS A 225 8.80 -7.14 7.48
C LYS A 225 8.42 -8.61 7.69
N ASP A 226 8.73 -9.16 8.87
CA ASP A 226 8.38 -10.53 9.23
C ASP A 226 6.85 -10.70 9.33
N ALA A 227 6.16 -9.77 9.99
CA ALA A 227 4.70 -9.77 10.09
C ALA A 227 4.03 -9.70 8.71
N SER A 228 4.52 -8.85 7.81
CA SER A 228 4.01 -8.73 6.43
C SER A 228 4.16 -10.05 5.66
N ALA A 229 5.32 -10.71 5.74
CA ALA A 229 5.53 -11.99 5.09
C ALA A 229 4.64 -13.11 5.66
N LYS A 230 4.38 -13.09 6.97
CA LYS A 230 3.45 -14.04 7.63
C LYS A 230 2.00 -13.77 7.24
N SER A 231 1.60 -12.52 7.19
CA SER A 231 0.27 -12.10 6.73
C SER A 231 -0.01 -12.55 5.29
N ASP A 232 0.92 -12.36 4.37
CA ASP A 232 0.78 -12.81 2.99
C ASP A 232 0.62 -14.35 2.88
N ARG A 233 1.31 -15.11 3.74
CA ARG A 233 1.15 -16.57 3.79
C ARG A 233 -0.21 -16.99 4.35
N MET A 234 -0.66 -16.34 5.41
CA MET A 234 -1.96 -16.60 6.04
C MET A 234 -3.08 -16.34 5.03
N ILE A 235 -3.09 -15.19 4.38
CA ILE A 235 -4.11 -14.80 3.39
C ILE A 235 -4.13 -15.79 2.21
N ARG A 236 -2.96 -16.21 1.73
CA ARG A 236 -2.87 -17.22 0.68
C ARG A 236 -3.45 -18.56 1.11
N SER A 237 -3.21 -18.95 2.35
CA SER A 237 -3.80 -20.17 2.93
C SER A 237 -5.32 -20.09 3.02
N HIS A 238 -5.88 -18.95 3.43
CA HIS A 238 -7.33 -18.72 3.47
C HIS A 238 -7.94 -18.71 2.06
N LYS A 239 -7.29 -18.09 1.08
CA LYS A 239 -7.73 -18.17 -0.33
C LYS A 239 -7.76 -19.60 -0.84
N ASN A 240 -6.73 -20.39 -0.58
CA ASN A 240 -6.68 -21.79 -0.97
C ASN A 240 -7.77 -22.61 -0.27
N ALA A 241 -8.02 -22.38 1.01
CA ALA A 241 -9.08 -23.04 1.75
C ALA A 241 -10.47 -22.70 1.17
N ALA A 242 -10.72 -21.46 0.78
CA ALA A 242 -11.95 -21.03 0.11
C ALA A 242 -12.14 -21.77 -1.22
N ASP A 243 -11.10 -21.90 -2.03
CA ASP A 243 -11.11 -22.63 -3.29
C ASP A 243 -11.38 -24.13 -3.09
N ASP A 244 -10.74 -24.74 -2.10
CA ASP A 244 -10.95 -26.16 -1.78
C ASP A 244 -12.38 -26.42 -1.28
N ILE A 245 -12.94 -25.55 -0.45
CA ILE A 245 -14.34 -25.61 -0.02
C ILE A 245 -15.29 -25.55 -1.23
N ASN A 246 -15.03 -24.65 -2.17
CA ASN A 246 -15.83 -24.53 -3.40
C ASN A 246 -15.72 -25.78 -4.28
N ARG A 247 -14.52 -26.36 -4.41
CA ARG A 247 -14.32 -27.62 -5.18
C ARG A 247 -15.03 -28.81 -4.55
N ILE A 248 -14.92 -28.97 -3.23
CA ILE A 248 -15.62 -30.02 -2.46
C ILE A 248 -17.13 -29.85 -2.67
N ALA A 249 -17.65 -28.63 -2.51
CA ALA A 249 -19.06 -28.32 -2.69
C ALA A 249 -19.53 -28.68 -4.11
N SER A 250 -18.80 -28.28 -5.14
CA SER A 250 -19.12 -28.60 -6.54
C SER A 250 -19.11 -30.11 -6.83
N THR A 251 -18.12 -30.83 -6.30
CA THR A 251 -17.98 -32.28 -6.49
C THR A 251 -19.13 -33.03 -5.83
N LEU A 252 -19.50 -32.70 -4.60
CA LEU A 252 -20.61 -33.29 -3.88
C LEU A 252 -21.96 -33.01 -4.55
N TYR A 253 -22.12 -31.79 -5.08
CA TYR A 253 -23.33 -31.45 -5.87
C TYR A 253 -23.45 -32.32 -7.12
N THR A 254 -22.35 -32.48 -7.88
CA THR A 254 -22.32 -33.31 -9.08
C THR A 254 -22.64 -34.76 -8.75
N LEU A 255 -22.06 -35.31 -7.67
CA LEU A 255 -22.32 -36.67 -7.21
C LEU A 255 -23.80 -36.84 -6.86
N GLY A 256 -24.39 -35.95 -6.07
CA GLY A 256 -25.79 -36.03 -5.70
C GLY A 256 -26.74 -35.87 -6.87
N THR A 257 -26.41 -35.11 -7.92
CA THR A 257 -27.23 -34.99 -9.13
C THR A 257 -27.17 -36.25 -10.00
N GLN A 258 -26.03 -36.95 -10.00
CA GLN A 258 -25.87 -38.19 -10.78
C GLN A 258 -26.59 -39.39 -10.14
N ASP A 259 -26.56 -39.47 -8.81
CA ASP A 259 -27.17 -40.59 -8.10
C ASP A 259 -28.71 -40.53 -8.00
N GLY A 260 -29.33 -39.44 -8.46
CA GLY A 260 -30.79 -39.26 -8.39
C GLY A 260 -31.37 -39.32 -6.97
N THR A 261 -30.49 -39.24 -5.95
CA THR A 261 -30.89 -39.33 -4.55
C THR A 261 -31.43 -38.01 -4.04
N GLU A 262 -32.34 -38.04 -3.07
CA GLU A 262 -32.90 -36.85 -2.43
C GLU A 262 -31.86 -35.97 -1.72
N LEU A 263 -30.63 -36.44 -1.59
CA LEU A 263 -29.46 -35.66 -1.08
C LEU A 263 -29.25 -34.32 -1.80
N CYS A 264 -29.62 -34.24 -3.09
CA CYS A 264 -29.62 -32.98 -3.84
C CYS A 264 -30.74 -32.03 -3.40
N LYS A 265 -31.89 -32.57 -2.97
CA LYS A 265 -33.00 -31.76 -2.50
C LYS A 265 -32.74 -31.17 -1.11
N TYR A 266 -31.90 -31.81 -0.32
CA TYR A 266 -31.61 -31.39 1.06
C TYR A 266 -30.47 -30.38 1.20
N GLY A 267 -29.99 -29.79 0.10
CA GLY A 267 -29.01 -28.69 0.21
C GLY A 267 -27.78 -29.02 1.08
N LEU A 268 -27.26 -30.26 0.95
CA LEU A 268 -26.11 -30.75 1.74
C LEU A 268 -24.89 -29.79 1.61
N ILE A 269 -25.00 -28.84 0.69
CA ILE A 269 -24.04 -27.80 0.46
C ILE A 269 -24.72 -26.46 0.70
N PRO A 270 -24.36 -25.75 1.77
CA PRO A 270 -24.89 -24.43 2.04
C PRO A 270 -24.64 -23.49 0.84
N GLY A 271 -25.71 -23.15 0.11
CA GLY A 271 -25.61 -22.18 -0.97
C GLY A 271 -26.22 -22.53 -2.32
N HIS A 272 -26.90 -23.69 -2.45
CA HIS A 272 -27.60 -24.05 -3.70
C HIS A 272 -29.10 -23.94 -3.53
N THR A 273 -29.65 -22.76 -3.69
CA THR A 273 -31.08 -22.58 -4.02
C THR A 273 -31.15 -21.70 -5.26
N GLY A 274 -31.50 -22.35 -6.39
CA GLY A 274 -32.00 -21.65 -7.59
C GLY A 274 -31.00 -20.95 -8.49
N GLY A 275 -30.76 -21.51 -9.67
CA GLY A 275 -30.40 -20.75 -10.87
C GLY A 275 -29.00 -20.11 -10.93
N GLY A 276 -28.01 -20.83 -11.42
CA GLY A 276 -26.95 -20.20 -12.22
C GLY A 276 -25.62 -19.83 -11.59
N GLN A 277 -25.46 -19.85 -10.28
CA GLN A 277 -24.10 -19.58 -9.68
C GLN A 277 -23.67 -20.74 -8.77
N ARG A 278 -22.63 -21.45 -9.19
CA ARG A 278 -22.10 -22.69 -8.57
C ARG A 278 -21.15 -22.47 -7.39
N GLU A 279 -21.10 -21.29 -6.80
CA GLU A 279 -20.24 -21.02 -5.64
C GLU A 279 -20.97 -21.25 -4.33
N GLY A 280 -20.45 -22.15 -3.49
CA GLY A 280 -20.98 -22.40 -2.16
C GLY A 280 -20.89 -21.16 -1.25
N ARG A 281 -21.95 -20.87 -0.47
CA ARG A 281 -21.95 -19.70 0.45
C ARG A 281 -20.79 -19.73 1.45
N GLY A 282 -20.36 -20.91 1.89
CA GLY A 282 -19.20 -21.06 2.77
C GLY A 282 -17.90 -20.59 2.14
N GLY A 283 -17.62 -20.98 0.89
CA GLY A 283 -16.44 -20.53 0.16
C GLY A 283 -16.45 -19.03 -0.12
N LYS A 284 -17.63 -18.43 -0.34
CA LYS A 284 -17.77 -16.96 -0.48
C LYS A 284 -17.42 -16.22 0.81
N ILE A 285 -17.80 -16.73 1.97
CA ILE A 285 -17.46 -16.12 3.27
C ILE A 285 -15.96 -16.19 3.48
N GLU A 286 -15.34 -17.35 3.28
CA GLU A 286 -13.88 -17.52 3.42
C GLU A 286 -13.09 -16.63 2.45
N ALA A 287 -13.54 -16.51 1.20
CA ALA A 287 -12.91 -15.59 0.24
C ALA A 287 -12.99 -14.13 0.66
N ARG A 288 -14.09 -13.72 1.33
CA ARG A 288 -14.23 -12.36 1.88
C ARG A 288 -13.38 -12.13 3.10
N VAL A 289 -13.29 -13.10 4.01
CA VAL A 289 -12.34 -13.06 5.14
C VAL A 289 -10.93 -12.79 4.62
N ALA A 290 -10.48 -13.57 3.63
CA ALA A 290 -9.17 -13.38 3.03
C ALA A 290 -9.00 -12.00 2.36
N ALA A 291 -10.04 -11.46 1.74
CA ALA A 291 -10.01 -10.14 1.12
C ALA A 291 -9.93 -9.00 2.16
N ASP A 292 -10.66 -9.11 3.27
CA ASP A 292 -10.64 -8.13 4.35
C ASP A 292 -9.30 -8.16 5.11
N GLU A 293 -8.72 -9.34 5.37
CA GLU A 293 -7.38 -9.49 5.92
C GLU A 293 -6.31 -8.87 5.00
N ASP A 294 -6.43 -9.09 3.68
CA ASP A 294 -5.53 -8.50 2.69
C ASP A 294 -5.61 -6.96 2.72
N LEU A 295 -6.82 -6.41 2.79
CA LEU A 295 -7.05 -4.97 2.79
C LEU A 295 -6.68 -4.30 4.12
N LYS A 296 -7.09 -4.88 5.26
CA LYS A 296 -6.98 -4.23 6.58
C LYS A 296 -5.67 -4.53 7.29
N LEU A 297 -5.04 -5.68 7.00
CA LEU A 297 -3.80 -6.10 7.66
C LEU A 297 -2.60 -6.09 6.70
N ALA A 298 -2.66 -6.81 5.58
CA ALA A 298 -1.49 -6.94 4.71
C ALA A 298 -1.11 -5.62 4.04
N ASP A 299 -2.06 -4.87 3.51
CA ASP A 299 -1.79 -3.58 2.86
C ASP A 299 -1.28 -2.55 3.87
N LEU A 300 -1.79 -2.56 5.11
CA LEU A 300 -1.29 -1.73 6.20
C LEU A 300 0.17 -2.06 6.54
N LEU A 301 0.49 -3.35 6.72
CA LEU A 301 1.85 -3.80 7.02
C LEU A 301 2.83 -3.45 5.89
N LYS A 302 2.44 -3.65 4.62
CA LYS A 302 3.24 -3.28 3.45
C LYS A 302 3.48 -1.78 3.36
N TYR A 303 2.47 -0.98 3.66
CA TYR A 303 2.62 0.48 3.69
C TYR A 303 3.62 0.91 4.76
N TYR A 304 3.44 0.47 6.01
CA TYR A 304 4.32 0.86 7.12
C TYR A 304 5.72 0.24 7.04
N LEU A 305 5.89 -0.88 6.34
CA LEU A 305 7.22 -1.38 5.99
C LEU A 305 7.98 -0.37 5.12
N ARG A 306 7.32 0.21 4.12
CA ARG A 306 7.92 1.24 3.24
C ARG A 306 8.11 2.57 3.96
N GLU A 307 7.14 3.01 4.75
CA GLU A 307 7.24 4.27 5.52
C GLU A 307 8.31 4.17 6.61
N SER A 308 8.49 3.00 7.26
CA SER A 308 9.59 2.77 8.19
C SER A 308 10.97 2.83 7.52
N GLN A 309 11.07 2.42 6.25
CA GLN A 309 12.30 2.61 5.49
C GLN A 309 12.55 4.10 5.24
N ALA A 310 11.53 4.87 4.86
CA ALA A 310 11.65 6.33 4.71
C ALA A 310 12.07 7.04 6.01
N ALA A 311 11.57 6.58 7.16
CA ALA A 311 12.01 7.08 8.47
C ALA A 311 13.47 6.72 8.78
N LYS A 312 13.92 5.52 8.43
CA LYS A 312 15.35 5.14 8.53
C LYS A 312 16.24 5.97 7.61
N ASP A 313 15.75 6.29 6.40
CA ASP A 313 16.46 7.14 5.46
C ASP A 313 16.61 8.59 5.99
N LEU A 314 15.61 9.09 6.71
CA LEU A 314 15.71 10.37 7.44
C LEU A 314 16.82 10.32 8.48
N LEU A 315 16.84 9.28 9.33
CA LEU A 315 17.90 9.13 10.35
C LEU A 315 19.29 9.00 9.72
N TYR A 316 19.40 8.31 8.59
CA TYR A 316 20.65 8.24 7.84
C TYR A 316 21.12 9.62 7.36
N ARG A 317 20.22 10.44 6.78
CA ARG A 317 20.57 11.81 6.32
C ARG A 317 21.03 12.70 7.49
N ARG A 318 20.36 12.59 8.65
CA ARG A 318 20.76 13.30 9.86
C ARG A 318 22.13 12.84 10.38
N SER A 319 22.36 11.52 10.45
CA SER A 319 23.66 10.98 10.89
C SER A 319 24.79 11.38 9.94
N ARG A 320 24.52 11.47 8.65
CA ARG A 320 25.49 11.98 7.66
C ARG A 320 25.82 13.45 7.92
N ALA A 321 24.81 14.27 8.20
CA ALA A 321 25.03 15.68 8.55
C ALA A 321 25.85 15.85 9.85
N LEU A 322 25.68 14.94 10.83
CA LEU A 322 26.49 14.90 12.04
C LEU A 322 27.98 14.62 11.72
N VAL A 323 28.24 13.60 10.88
CA VAL A 323 29.61 13.27 10.44
C VAL A 323 30.25 14.46 9.69
N ASP A 324 29.49 15.11 8.81
CA ASP A 324 29.99 16.29 8.08
C ASP A 324 30.32 17.44 9.04
N TYR A 325 29.50 17.67 10.05
CA TYR A 325 29.76 18.67 11.11
C TYR A 325 31.01 18.32 11.95
N GLU A 326 31.16 17.08 12.40
CA GLU A 326 32.34 16.64 13.14
C GLU A 326 33.62 16.75 12.31
N ASN A 327 33.57 16.43 11.02
CA ASN A 327 34.70 16.58 10.12
C ASN A 327 35.06 18.05 9.91
N ALA A 328 34.05 18.92 9.81
CA ALA A 328 34.29 20.38 9.74
C ALA A 328 34.92 20.94 11.02
N ASN A 329 34.51 20.45 12.21
CA ASN A 329 35.18 20.79 13.48
C ASN A 329 36.65 20.39 13.49
N LYS A 330 36.97 19.15 13.10
CA LYS A 330 38.33 18.65 13.01
C LYS A 330 39.19 19.45 12.00
N ALA A 331 38.57 19.89 10.88
CA ALA A 331 39.22 20.72 9.87
C ALA A 331 39.52 22.12 10.42
N LEU A 332 38.60 22.72 11.17
CA LEU A 332 38.76 24.01 11.83
C LEU A 332 39.88 23.97 12.86
N ASP A 333 39.94 22.95 13.71
CA ASP A 333 41.01 22.78 14.71
C ASP A 333 42.39 22.68 14.03
N LYS A 334 42.50 21.95 12.92
CA LYS A 334 43.71 21.84 12.12
C LYS A 334 44.10 23.18 11.47
N ALA A 335 43.13 23.94 10.96
CA ALA A 335 43.36 25.26 10.38
C ALA A 335 43.88 26.27 11.42
N ARG A 336 43.28 26.27 12.60
CA ARG A 336 43.71 27.09 13.75
C ARG A 336 45.13 26.73 14.22
N ALA A 337 45.43 25.44 14.35
CA ALA A 337 46.76 24.97 14.73
C ALA A 337 47.85 25.37 13.72
N LYS A 338 47.51 25.44 12.42
CA LYS A 338 48.42 25.86 11.35
C LYS A 338 48.38 27.35 11.05
N ASN A 339 47.47 28.08 11.69
CA ASN A 339 47.17 29.49 11.42
C ASN A 339 46.98 29.79 9.92
N ARG A 340 46.29 28.90 9.22
CA ARG A 340 46.04 28.96 7.77
C ARG A 340 44.61 28.61 7.43
N ASP A 341 44.01 29.39 6.53
CA ASP A 341 42.64 29.18 6.00
C ASP A 341 41.54 29.12 7.09
N VAL A 342 41.78 29.77 8.24
CA VAL A 342 40.92 29.71 9.43
C VAL A 342 39.52 30.22 9.13
N LEU A 343 39.36 31.34 8.46
CA LEU A 343 38.08 31.95 8.14
C LEU A 343 37.21 31.03 7.25
N GLN A 344 37.84 30.38 6.25
CA GLN A 344 37.15 29.43 5.38
C GLN A 344 36.68 28.19 6.16
N ALA A 345 37.52 27.68 7.06
CA ALA A 345 37.17 26.54 7.92
C ALA A 345 36.06 26.89 8.91
N GLU A 346 36.06 28.11 9.48
CA GLU A 346 34.99 28.61 10.35
C GLU A 346 33.66 28.71 9.59
N THR A 347 33.65 29.27 8.37
CA THR A 347 32.49 29.38 7.53
C THR A 347 31.92 27.98 7.19
N SER A 348 32.77 27.03 6.80
CA SER A 348 32.40 25.67 6.50
C SER A 348 31.80 24.95 7.72
N GLN A 349 32.44 25.11 8.88
CA GLN A 349 31.96 24.54 10.14
C GLN A 349 30.57 25.11 10.51
N GLN A 350 30.36 26.41 10.37
CA GLN A 350 29.09 27.05 10.67
C GLN A 350 27.97 26.57 9.72
N ILE A 351 28.26 26.36 8.43
CA ILE A 351 27.30 25.81 7.46
C ILE A 351 26.90 24.40 7.85
N CYS A 352 27.88 23.55 8.20
CA CYS A 352 27.57 22.16 8.62
C CYS A 352 26.80 22.10 9.93
N CYS A 353 27.12 22.98 10.90
CA CYS A 353 26.39 23.11 12.15
C CYS A 353 24.94 23.49 11.91
N ASN A 354 24.68 24.56 11.16
CA ASN A 354 23.34 25.03 10.86
C ASN A 354 22.51 23.96 10.09
N LYS A 355 23.13 23.23 9.15
CA LYS A 355 22.50 22.14 8.41
C LYS A 355 22.11 21.00 9.36
N PHE A 356 23.00 20.59 10.24
CA PHE A 356 22.77 19.53 11.22
C PHE A 356 21.65 19.91 12.20
N ASP A 357 21.66 21.13 12.72
CA ASP A 357 20.65 21.62 13.66
C ASP A 357 19.26 21.68 13.00
N LYS A 358 19.17 22.24 11.79
CA LYS A 358 17.92 22.31 11.01
C LYS A 358 17.35 20.92 10.73
N ILE A 359 18.19 19.97 10.29
CA ILE A 359 17.76 18.58 10.05
C ILE A 359 17.31 17.93 11.35
N SER A 360 18.04 18.13 12.46
CA SER A 360 17.71 17.52 13.76
C SER A 360 16.40 18.01 14.32
N GLU A 361 16.10 19.31 14.24
CA GLU A 361 14.85 19.90 14.69
C GLU A 361 13.66 19.32 13.91
N SER A 362 13.73 19.36 12.57
CA SER A 362 12.67 18.82 11.71
C SER A 362 12.50 17.31 11.90
N ALA A 363 13.59 16.55 11.96
CA ALA A 363 13.56 15.11 12.13
C ALA A 363 12.93 14.67 13.46
N LYS A 364 13.17 15.41 14.53
CA LYS A 364 12.55 15.11 15.84
C LYS A 364 11.03 15.19 15.78
N GLN A 365 10.50 16.26 15.21
CA GLN A 365 9.06 16.42 15.03
C GLN A 365 8.49 15.35 14.09
N GLU A 366 9.14 15.09 12.96
CA GLU A 366 8.73 14.07 11.99
C GLU A 366 8.61 12.66 12.60
N LEU A 367 9.55 12.28 13.45
CA LEU A 367 9.54 10.97 14.11
C LEU A 367 8.43 10.86 15.16
N ILE A 368 8.14 11.95 15.89
CA ILE A 368 7.02 12.03 16.83
C ILE A 368 5.69 11.89 16.06
N ASP A 369 5.54 12.64 14.96
CA ASP A 369 4.33 12.61 14.14
C ASP A 369 4.17 11.24 13.44
N PHE A 370 5.25 10.64 12.96
CA PHE A 370 5.27 9.28 12.41
C PHE A 370 4.76 8.25 13.44
N LYS A 371 5.22 8.34 14.69
CA LYS A 371 4.76 7.46 15.76
C LYS A 371 3.25 7.61 15.98
N THR A 372 2.75 8.83 16.05
CA THR A 372 1.33 9.12 16.26
C THR A 372 0.48 8.59 15.11
N ARG A 373 0.85 8.90 13.86
CA ARG A 373 0.14 8.42 12.66
C ARG A 373 0.11 6.90 12.59
N ARG A 374 1.23 6.26 12.81
CA ARG A 374 1.37 4.81 12.80
C ARG A 374 0.47 4.13 13.82
N VAL A 375 0.53 4.57 15.08
CA VAL A 375 -0.29 3.99 16.17
C VAL A 375 -1.78 4.17 15.88
N SER A 376 -2.19 5.34 15.43
CA SER A 376 -3.59 5.62 15.05
C SER A 376 -4.06 4.72 13.91
N ALA A 377 -3.27 4.60 12.84
CA ALA A 377 -3.61 3.78 11.68
C ALA A 377 -3.71 2.29 12.04
N PHE A 378 -2.76 1.75 12.80
CA PHE A 378 -2.82 0.36 13.25
C PHE A 378 -4.05 0.11 14.12
N ARG A 379 -4.32 0.98 15.09
CA ARG A 379 -5.51 0.87 15.95
C ARG A 379 -6.79 0.83 15.12
N LYS A 380 -6.97 1.79 14.21
CA LYS A 380 -8.15 1.88 13.36
C LYS A 380 -8.34 0.63 12.52
N ASN A 381 -7.31 0.21 11.78
CA ASN A 381 -7.41 -0.95 10.89
C ASN A 381 -7.64 -2.26 11.65
N LEU A 382 -7.01 -2.46 12.81
CA LEU A 382 -7.21 -3.66 13.61
C LEU A 382 -8.60 -3.72 14.24
N VAL A 383 -9.19 -2.57 14.65
CA VAL A 383 -10.58 -2.52 15.12
C VAL A 383 -11.53 -2.87 13.98
N GLU A 384 -11.37 -2.25 12.80
CA GLU A 384 -12.20 -2.54 11.63
C GLU A 384 -12.08 -4.01 11.18
N LEU A 385 -10.86 -4.58 11.21
CA LEU A 385 -10.65 -6.00 10.92
C LEU A 385 -11.42 -6.89 11.91
N ALA A 386 -11.31 -6.60 13.21
CA ALA A 386 -12.02 -7.39 14.23
C ALA A 386 -13.56 -7.30 14.10
N GLU A 387 -14.10 -6.15 13.69
CA GLU A 387 -15.52 -5.97 13.42
C GLU A 387 -15.96 -6.79 12.19
N LEU A 388 -15.15 -6.80 11.12
CA LEU A 388 -15.40 -7.61 9.93
C LEU A 388 -15.34 -9.11 10.25
N GLU A 389 -14.34 -9.56 11.02
CA GLU A 389 -14.24 -10.96 11.47
C GLU A 389 -15.45 -11.40 12.29
N LEU A 390 -15.94 -10.53 13.18
CA LEU A 390 -17.19 -10.78 13.91
C LEU A 390 -18.41 -10.89 12.99
N LYS A 391 -18.51 -10.06 11.97
CA LYS A 391 -19.57 -10.10 10.96
C LYS A 391 -19.53 -11.43 10.21
N HIS A 392 -18.35 -11.85 9.74
CA HIS A 392 -18.16 -13.12 9.03
C HIS A 392 -18.46 -14.34 9.92
N ALA A 393 -17.99 -14.33 11.17
CA ALA A 393 -18.27 -15.41 12.12
C ALA A 393 -19.78 -15.56 12.40
N LYS A 394 -20.52 -14.45 12.54
CA LYS A 394 -22.00 -14.48 12.67
C LYS A 394 -22.66 -15.04 11.41
N GLY A 395 -22.21 -14.64 10.22
CA GLY A 395 -22.69 -15.16 8.95
C GLY A 395 -22.46 -16.68 8.82
N ASN A 396 -21.28 -17.16 9.18
CA ASN A 396 -20.95 -18.59 9.22
C ASN A 396 -21.84 -19.35 10.20
N LEU A 397 -22.07 -18.81 11.39
CA LEU A 397 -22.94 -19.43 12.39
C LEU A 397 -24.37 -19.58 11.85
N GLN A 398 -24.94 -18.53 11.27
CA GLN A 398 -26.29 -18.56 10.68
C GLN A 398 -26.38 -19.59 9.55
N LEU A 399 -25.35 -19.64 8.69
CA LEU A 399 -25.27 -20.60 7.60
C LEU A 399 -25.28 -22.03 8.13
N LEU A 400 -24.45 -22.36 9.13
CA LEU A 400 -24.39 -23.68 9.74
C LEU A 400 -25.69 -24.05 10.47
N GLN A 401 -26.33 -23.09 11.14
CA GLN A 401 -27.65 -23.31 11.77
C GLN A 401 -28.73 -23.65 10.72
N SER A 402 -28.76 -22.91 9.60
CA SER A 402 -29.66 -23.20 8.49
C SER A 402 -29.43 -24.60 7.91
N CYS A 403 -28.16 -24.98 7.72
CA CYS A 403 -27.81 -26.32 7.25
C CYS A 403 -28.28 -27.42 8.21
N LEU A 404 -28.07 -27.24 9.49
CA LEU A 404 -28.51 -28.18 10.52
C LEU A 404 -30.04 -28.29 10.55
N GLY A 405 -30.79 -27.21 10.35
CA GLY A 405 -32.24 -27.22 10.22
C GLY A 405 -32.71 -28.10 9.07
N VAL A 406 -32.14 -27.87 7.89
CA VAL A 406 -32.45 -28.68 6.68
C VAL A 406 -32.10 -30.16 6.89
N LEU A 407 -30.89 -30.47 7.37
CA LEU A 407 -30.45 -31.85 7.57
C LEU A 407 -31.26 -32.63 8.62
N LYS A 408 -31.79 -31.93 9.63
CA LYS A 408 -32.64 -32.52 10.67
C LYS A 408 -34.10 -32.62 10.28
N GLY A 409 -34.48 -32.16 9.08
CA GLY A 409 -35.86 -32.14 8.63
C GLY A 409 -36.77 -31.15 9.38
N ASN A 410 -36.20 -30.16 10.05
CA ASN A 410 -36.94 -29.10 10.73
C ASN A 410 -37.20 -27.95 9.73
N THR A 411 -38.02 -28.18 8.73
CA THR A 411 -38.55 -27.15 7.82
C THR A 411 -39.96 -26.79 8.18
#